data_2e159e46f24511d6103dbef73374da3a
#
_entry.id   2e159e46f24511d6103dbef73374da3a
#
_cell.length_a   1.000
_cell.length_b   1.000
_cell.length_c   1.000
_cell.angle_alpha   90.00
_cell.angle_beta   90.00
_cell.angle_gamma   90.00
#
_symmetry.space_group_name_H-M   'P 1'
#
loop_
_entity.id
_entity.type
_entity.pdbx_description
1 polymer ?
#
loop_
_entity_poly.entity_id
_entity_poly.type
_entity_poly.pdbx_seq_one_letter_code
_entity_poly.pdbx_strand_id
1 'polypeptide(L)'
;MARVILTDSLSKKFTDGVNELEIKASSIRKLIRELEVYYPGLGSQVEDGILSVAIDGDIYQDAFLEELQPNSEVAFLPKIGGG
;
A
#
# COMPACT_ATOMS: atom_id res chain seq x y z
N MET A 1 -9.95 -7.38 -7.87
CA MET A 1 -8.92 -7.33 -6.84
C MET A 1 -8.02 -6.12 -7.06
N ALA A 2 -7.61 -5.50 -6.00
CA ALA A 2 -6.66 -4.40 -6.10
C ALA A 2 -5.26 -4.95 -6.30
N ARG A 3 -4.48 -4.31 -7.15
CA ARG A 3 -3.08 -4.66 -7.37
C ARG A 3 -2.20 -3.76 -6.53
N VAL A 4 -1.38 -4.35 -5.68
CA VAL A 4 -0.47 -3.61 -4.81
C VAL A 4 0.92 -3.66 -5.39
N ILE A 5 1.52 -2.49 -5.57
CA ILE A 5 2.87 -2.35 -6.11
C ILE A 5 3.80 -1.87 -5.00
N LEU A 6 4.92 -2.56 -4.84
CA LEU A 6 5.90 -2.24 -3.82
C LEU A 6 7.24 -1.88 -4.46
N THR A 7 7.98 -0.98 -3.82
CA THR A 7 9.36 -0.72 -4.22
C THR A 7 10.24 -1.91 -3.86
N ASP A 8 11.43 -1.98 -4.44
CA ASP A 8 12.36 -3.06 -4.13
C ASP A 8 12.72 -3.09 -2.65
N SER A 9 12.92 -1.94 -2.03
CA SER A 9 13.21 -1.85 -0.59
C SER A 9 12.11 -2.46 0.25
N LEU A 10 10.86 -2.09 -0.05
CA LEU A 10 9.71 -2.60 0.69
C LEU A 10 9.51 -4.08 0.46
N SER A 11 9.66 -4.54 -0.77
CA SER A 11 9.47 -5.96 -1.07
C SER A 11 10.51 -6.82 -0.37
N LYS A 12 11.75 -6.39 -0.34
CA LYS A 12 12.80 -7.12 0.36
C LYS A 12 12.54 -7.17 1.86
N LYS A 13 12.01 -6.09 2.41
CA LYS A 13 11.79 -5.99 3.85
C LYS A 13 10.56 -6.77 4.31
N PHE A 14 9.48 -6.79 3.55
CA PHE A 14 8.19 -7.32 3.99
C PHE A 14 7.68 -8.52 3.22
N THR A 15 7.97 -8.64 1.94
CA THR A 15 7.37 -9.66 1.09
C THR A 15 8.36 -10.60 0.42
N ASP A 16 9.57 -10.64 0.94
CA ASP A 16 10.63 -11.53 0.45
C ASP A 16 10.90 -11.36 -1.05
N GLY A 17 10.88 -10.10 -1.51
CA GLY A 17 11.20 -9.76 -2.89
C GLY A 17 10.04 -9.72 -3.86
N VAL A 18 8.81 -9.95 -3.38
CA VAL A 18 7.62 -9.87 -4.23
C VAL A 18 7.19 -8.42 -4.36
N ASN A 19 7.28 -7.86 -5.57
CA ASN A 19 6.98 -6.46 -5.83
C ASN A 19 5.52 -6.18 -6.16
N GLU A 20 4.75 -7.21 -6.48
CA GLU A 20 3.37 -7.05 -6.92
C GLU A 20 2.49 -8.08 -6.25
N LEU A 21 1.42 -7.60 -5.61
CA LEU A 21 0.49 -8.44 -4.87
C LEU A 21 -0.93 -8.17 -5.35
N GLU A 22 -1.81 -9.15 -5.24
CA GLU A 22 -3.24 -8.95 -5.48
C GLU A 22 -3.98 -9.17 -4.19
N ILE A 23 -4.76 -8.16 -3.77
CA ILE A 23 -5.50 -8.18 -2.52
C ILE A 23 -6.96 -7.84 -2.81
N LYS A 24 -7.87 -8.61 -2.26
CA LYS A 24 -9.29 -8.33 -2.38
C LYS A 24 -9.69 -7.30 -1.33
N ALA A 25 -9.90 -6.07 -1.76
CA ALA A 25 -10.31 -5.00 -0.86
C ALA A 25 -11.07 -3.94 -1.64
N SER A 26 -12.08 -3.35 -1.01
CA SER A 26 -12.89 -2.29 -1.62
C SER A 26 -12.51 -0.90 -1.13
N SER A 27 -11.57 -0.80 -0.21
CA SER A 27 -11.09 0.48 0.30
C SER A 27 -9.64 0.34 0.74
N ILE A 28 -8.96 1.47 0.86
CA ILE A 28 -7.57 1.47 1.35
C ILE A 28 -7.50 0.94 2.78
N ARG A 29 -8.46 1.29 3.62
CA ARG A 29 -8.49 0.80 5.00
C ARG A 29 -8.52 -0.72 5.05
N LYS A 30 -9.36 -1.34 4.25
CA LYS A 30 -9.45 -2.81 4.19
C LYS A 30 -8.19 -3.41 3.60
N LEU A 31 -7.64 -2.77 2.57
CA LEU A 31 -6.40 -3.22 1.94
C LEU A 31 -5.26 -3.28 2.95
N ILE A 32 -5.09 -2.22 3.73
CA ILE A 32 -4.03 -2.14 4.73
C ILE A 32 -4.22 -3.20 5.81
N ARG A 33 -5.45 -3.42 6.22
CA ARG A 33 -5.77 -4.46 7.21
C ARG A 33 -5.39 -5.84 6.70
N GLU A 34 -5.72 -6.15 5.46
CA GLU A 34 -5.36 -7.43 4.84
C GLU A 34 -3.85 -7.57 4.70
N LEU A 35 -3.17 -6.51 4.29
CA LEU A 35 -1.72 -6.54 4.16
C LEU A 35 -1.04 -6.81 5.50
N GLU A 36 -1.57 -6.24 6.58
CA GLU A 36 -1.00 -6.45 7.90
C GLU A 36 -1.14 -7.92 8.34
N VAL A 37 -2.23 -8.58 7.93
CA VAL A 37 -2.43 -10.00 8.21
C VAL A 37 -1.40 -10.87 7.49
N TYR A 38 -1.18 -10.60 6.20
CA TYR A 38 -0.26 -11.40 5.40
C TYR A 38 1.21 -11.02 5.58
N TYR A 39 1.46 -9.75 5.80
CA TYR A 39 2.83 -9.21 5.90
C TYR A 39 2.90 -8.25 7.09
N PRO A 40 3.02 -8.78 8.31
CA PRO A 40 3.02 -7.92 9.51
C PRO A 40 4.09 -6.83 9.45
N GLY A 41 3.68 -5.62 9.76
CA GLY A 41 4.55 -4.44 9.70
C GLY A 41 4.34 -3.58 8.48
N LEU A 42 3.91 -4.16 7.36
CA LEU A 42 3.71 -3.38 6.12
C LEU A 42 2.54 -2.41 6.27
N GLY A 43 1.41 -2.89 6.78
CA GLY A 43 0.26 -2.03 7.02
C GLY A 43 0.56 -0.92 8.03
N SER A 44 1.32 -1.25 9.05
CA SER A 44 1.73 -0.28 10.07
C SER A 44 2.56 0.86 9.49
N GLN A 45 3.41 0.58 8.50
CA GLN A 45 4.19 1.61 7.84
C GLN A 45 3.29 2.67 7.18
N VAL A 46 2.17 2.23 6.61
CA VAL A 46 1.21 3.14 6.00
C VAL A 46 0.46 3.92 7.07
N GLU A 47 -0.03 3.23 8.11
CA GLU A 47 -0.77 3.85 9.21
C GLU A 47 0.07 4.90 9.95
N ASP A 48 1.35 4.64 10.12
CA ASP A 48 2.25 5.56 10.81
C ASP A 48 2.70 6.74 9.93
N GLY A 49 2.22 6.79 8.69
CA GLY A 49 2.55 7.89 7.79
C GLY A 49 3.96 7.85 7.22
N ILE A 50 4.62 6.70 7.31
CA ILE A 50 5.97 6.53 6.77
C ILE A 50 5.96 6.38 5.27
N LEU A 51 4.87 5.82 4.73
CA LEU A 51 4.70 5.59 3.30
C LEU A 51 3.63 6.51 2.72
N SER A 52 3.84 6.91 1.46
CA SER A 52 2.82 7.56 0.66
C SER A 52 2.04 6.50 -0.11
N VAL A 53 0.78 6.79 -0.41
CA VAL A 53 -0.09 5.90 -1.15
C VAL A 53 -0.49 6.55 -2.46
N ALA A 54 -0.26 5.86 -3.56
CA ALA A 54 -0.72 6.29 -4.88
C ALA A 54 -1.78 5.31 -5.37
N ILE A 55 -2.92 5.84 -5.80
CA ILE A 55 -4.02 5.04 -6.32
C ILE A 55 -4.21 5.42 -7.78
N ASP A 56 -4.03 4.45 -8.67
CA ASP A 56 -4.13 4.65 -10.12
C ASP A 56 -3.32 5.84 -10.62
N GLY A 57 -2.12 6.00 -10.04
CA GLY A 57 -1.18 7.04 -10.45
C GLY A 57 -1.28 8.35 -9.69
N ASP A 58 -2.30 8.53 -8.85
CA ASP A 58 -2.49 9.75 -8.09
C ASP A 58 -2.13 9.56 -6.63
N ILE A 59 -1.32 10.45 -6.08
CA ILE A 59 -0.89 10.39 -4.68
C ILE A 59 -1.93 11.05 -3.78
N TYR A 60 -2.30 10.35 -2.72
CA TYR A 60 -3.26 10.82 -1.73
C TYR A 60 -2.60 11.00 -0.38
N GLN A 61 -2.85 12.14 0.26
CA GLN A 61 -2.31 12.38 1.60
C GLN A 61 -3.09 11.65 2.67
N ASP A 62 -4.40 11.55 2.51
CA ASP A 62 -5.27 10.83 3.43
C ASP A 62 -5.99 9.73 2.68
N ALA A 63 -5.22 8.70 2.36
CA ALA A 63 -5.71 7.62 1.53
C ALA A 63 -6.67 6.69 2.24
N PHE A 64 -6.73 6.71 3.57
CA PHE A 64 -7.59 5.81 4.32
C PHE A 64 -9.08 5.96 3.97
N LEU A 65 -9.49 7.14 3.52
CA LEU A 65 -10.86 7.42 3.17
C LEU A 65 -11.19 7.05 1.73
N GLU A 66 -10.19 6.63 0.95
CA GLU A 66 -10.39 6.35 -0.46
C GLU A 66 -10.96 4.95 -0.68
N GLU A 67 -11.89 4.86 -1.61
CA GLU A 67 -12.42 3.58 -2.06
C GLU A 67 -11.62 3.08 -3.25
N LEU A 68 -11.61 1.76 -3.42
CA LEU A 68 -10.90 1.13 -4.52
C LEU A 68 -11.89 0.53 -5.52
N GLN A 69 -11.58 0.70 -6.79
CA GLN A 69 -12.30 0.01 -7.86
C GLN A 69 -11.78 -1.42 -7.97
N PRO A 70 -12.53 -2.32 -8.63
CA PRO A 70 -12.11 -3.72 -8.72
C PRO A 70 -10.72 -3.96 -9.26
N ASN A 71 -10.24 -3.07 -10.13
CA ASN A 71 -8.92 -3.22 -10.75
C ASN A 71 -7.98 -2.07 -10.42
N SER A 72 -8.18 -1.43 -9.27
CA SER A 72 -7.31 -0.33 -8.87
C SER A 72 -5.89 -0.80 -8.62
N GLU A 73 -4.94 0.04 -8.97
CA GLU A 73 -3.53 -0.17 -8.69
C GLU A 73 -3.12 0.73 -7.54
N VAL A 74 -2.57 0.14 -6.49
CA VAL A 74 -2.16 0.85 -5.29
C VAL A 74 -0.66 0.69 -5.10
N ALA A 75 0.06 1.79 -5.18
CA ALA A 75 1.51 1.79 -4.98
C ALA A 75 1.84 2.39 -3.62
N PHE A 76 2.72 1.72 -2.89
CA PHE A 76 3.26 2.24 -1.64
C PHE A 76 4.68 2.72 -1.89
N LEU A 77 4.94 3.96 -1.54
CA LEU A 77 6.20 4.64 -1.82
C LEU A 77 6.74 5.27 -0.55
N PRO A 78 8.07 5.30 -0.35
CA PRO A 78 8.64 6.05 0.76
C PRO A 78 8.28 7.51 0.62
N LYS A 79 7.96 8.17 1.74
CA LYS A 79 7.74 9.60 1.72
C LYS A 79 9.02 10.33 1.39
N ILE A 80 8.91 11.30 0.47
CA ILE A 80 10.04 12.10 0.03
C ILE A 80 9.96 13.48 0.68
N GLY A 81 11.11 14.01 1.06
CA GLY A 81 11.17 15.37 1.57
C GLY A 81 10.53 15.52 2.93
N GLY A 82 10.50 14.49 3.65
CA GLY A 82 9.88 14.50 4.96
C GLY A 82 10.48 15.50 5.90
N GLY A 83 11.26 16.20 5.44
CA GLY A 83 11.76 17.25 6.28
C GLY A 83 11.61 16.88 7.71
#